data_5f446962d4d3ba8e1fad5d4698331474
#
_entry.id   5f446962d4d3ba8e1fad5d4698331474
#
_cell.length_a   1.000
_cell.length_b   1.000
_cell.length_c   1.000
_cell.angle_alpha   90.00
_cell.angle_beta   90.00
_cell.angle_gamma   90.00
#
_symmetry.space_group_name_H-M   'P 1'
#
loop_
_entity.id
_entity.type
_entity.pdbx_description
1 polymer ?
#
loop_
_entity_poly.entity_id
_entity_poly.type
_entity_poly.pdbx_seq_one_letter_code
_entity_poly.pdbx_strand_id
1 'polypeptide(L)'
;MFCSRGMVKPGKPGKPEKYYAGLSKTLKRKRAAEIRHFGAMDWRDPAAYTGFSTDRGVKTRKSGYTQAWKRRFPNALSLEEKAAATGVPVRFIRESFNRGMAAWRTGHRPGATQQQWGYARTHSLLLCGKTARSTDSDLRREAIATSPSAKKWFASVDCL
;
A
#
# COMPACT_ATOMS: atom_id res chain seq x y z
N MET A 1 -4.31 -46.12 21.73
CA MET A 1 -5.06 -45.23 20.83
C MET A 1 -4.41 -43.87 20.92
N PHE A 2 -3.52 -43.55 19.96
CA PHE A 2 -2.86 -42.26 19.98
C PHE A 2 -3.71 -41.32 19.13
N CYS A 3 -4.35 -40.32 19.77
CA CYS A 3 -4.85 -39.15 19.05
C CYS A 3 -3.63 -38.44 18.45
N SER A 4 -3.41 -38.57 17.15
CA SER A 4 -2.52 -37.71 16.46
C SER A 4 -3.11 -36.29 16.58
N ARG A 5 -2.52 -35.48 17.44
CA ARG A 5 -2.71 -34.03 17.37
C ARG A 5 -2.27 -33.63 15.97
N GLY A 6 -3.24 -33.36 15.11
CA GLY A 6 -2.96 -32.82 13.82
C GLY A 6 -2.03 -31.65 14.00
N MET A 7 -0.83 -31.71 13.41
CA MET A 7 0.04 -30.55 13.31
C MET A 7 -0.80 -29.48 12.64
N VAL A 8 -1.17 -28.47 13.40
CA VAL A 8 -1.68 -27.23 12.84
C VAL A 8 -0.59 -26.77 11.91
N LYS A 9 -0.84 -26.84 10.60
CA LYS A 9 0.07 -26.27 9.61
C LYS A 9 0.38 -24.87 10.08
N PRO A 10 1.66 -24.48 10.12
CA PRO A 10 1.99 -23.09 10.45
C PRO A 10 1.13 -22.21 9.54
N GLY A 11 0.35 -21.34 10.14
CA GLY A 11 -0.51 -20.41 9.41
C GLY A 11 0.31 -19.71 8.34
N LYS A 12 -0.36 -19.26 7.27
CA LYS A 12 0.31 -18.47 6.21
C LYS A 12 1.37 -17.57 6.82
N PRO A 13 2.57 -17.50 6.21
CA PRO A 13 3.63 -16.66 6.76
C PRO A 13 3.03 -15.30 7.12
N GLY A 14 3.28 -14.83 8.31
CA GLY A 14 2.77 -13.57 8.82
C GLY A 14 3.10 -12.44 7.85
N LYS A 15 2.53 -11.27 8.04
CA LYS A 15 2.81 -10.09 7.23
C LYS A 15 4.33 -9.90 7.06
N PRO A 16 4.78 -9.31 5.92
CA PRO A 16 6.19 -9.09 5.65
C PRO A 16 6.92 -8.44 6.81
N GLU A 17 8.19 -8.78 7.03
CA GLU A 17 9.03 -8.25 8.11
C GLU A 17 9.03 -6.71 8.16
N LYS A 18 8.89 -6.05 7.03
CA LYS A 18 8.78 -4.59 6.95
C LYS A 18 7.65 -4.00 7.82
N TYR A 19 6.61 -4.78 8.12
CA TYR A 19 5.49 -4.33 8.97
C TYR A 19 5.81 -4.36 10.47
N TYR A 20 6.94 -4.94 10.83
CA TYR A 20 7.43 -5.07 12.20
C TYR A 20 8.78 -4.35 12.41
N ALA A 21 9.28 -3.69 11.40
CA ALA A 21 10.61 -3.08 11.41
C ALA A 21 10.77 -2.06 12.54
N GLY A 22 11.89 -2.12 13.24
CA GLY A 22 12.21 -1.21 14.34
C GLY A 22 11.52 -1.53 15.68
N LEU A 23 10.74 -2.60 15.77
CA LEU A 23 10.02 -2.99 16.97
C LEU A 23 10.78 -4.09 17.77
N SER A 24 10.71 -4.00 19.09
CA SER A 24 11.14 -5.06 19.98
C SER A 24 10.31 -6.34 19.79
N LYS A 25 10.80 -7.47 20.28
CA LYS A 25 10.07 -8.76 20.21
C LYS A 25 8.67 -8.68 20.81
N THR A 26 8.53 -8.00 21.95
CA THR A 26 7.24 -7.79 22.62
C THR A 26 6.30 -6.93 21.77
N LEU A 27 6.80 -5.82 21.22
CA LEU A 27 6.02 -4.94 20.36
C LEU A 27 5.65 -5.61 19.03
N LYS A 28 6.49 -6.47 18.48
CA LYS A 28 6.14 -7.26 17.29
C LYS A 28 4.94 -8.17 17.54
N ARG A 29 4.85 -8.81 18.71
CA ARG A 29 3.68 -9.62 19.10
C ARG A 29 2.43 -8.76 19.24
N LYS A 30 2.54 -7.61 19.89
CA LYS A 30 1.43 -6.65 20.02
C LYS A 30 0.96 -6.18 18.65
N ARG A 31 1.89 -5.83 17.77
CA ARG A 31 1.58 -5.40 16.41
C ARG A 31 0.86 -6.49 15.60
N ALA A 32 1.28 -7.74 15.73
CA ALA A 32 0.60 -8.85 15.07
C ALA A 32 -0.87 -8.98 15.52
N ALA A 33 -1.14 -8.73 16.81
CA ALA A 33 -2.50 -8.72 17.34
C ALA A 33 -3.31 -7.53 16.80
N GLU A 34 -2.72 -6.33 16.73
CA GLU A 34 -3.35 -5.13 16.13
C GLU A 34 -3.68 -5.36 14.65
N ILE A 35 -2.77 -5.93 13.87
CA ILE A 35 -3.01 -6.28 12.46
C ILE A 35 -4.22 -7.22 12.31
N ARG A 36 -4.30 -8.24 13.14
CA ARG A 36 -5.46 -9.17 13.11
C ARG A 36 -6.76 -8.47 13.50
N HIS A 37 -6.72 -7.65 14.54
CA HIS A 37 -7.89 -6.94 15.05
C HIS A 37 -8.46 -5.96 14.00
N PHE A 38 -7.64 -5.04 13.53
CA PHE A 38 -8.09 -4.02 12.56
C PHE A 38 -8.33 -4.63 11.18
N GLY A 39 -7.56 -5.64 10.78
CA GLY A 39 -7.73 -6.33 9.51
C GLY A 39 -9.03 -7.12 9.39
N ALA A 40 -9.60 -7.55 10.52
CA ALA A 40 -10.90 -8.24 10.57
C ALA A 40 -12.10 -7.28 10.54
N MET A 41 -11.89 -5.99 10.75
CA MET A 41 -12.97 -4.98 10.74
C MET A 41 -13.39 -4.65 9.31
N ASP A 42 -14.63 -4.21 9.14
CA ASP A 42 -15.10 -3.69 7.85
C ASP A 42 -14.27 -2.47 7.43
N TRP A 43 -13.85 -2.44 6.18
CA TRP A 43 -13.03 -1.34 5.65
C TRP A 43 -13.76 0.01 5.64
N ARG A 44 -15.10 0.00 5.77
CA ARG A 44 -15.93 1.21 5.85
C ARG A 44 -16.06 1.73 7.28
N ASP A 45 -15.71 0.91 8.28
CA ASP A 45 -15.83 1.29 9.69
C ASP A 45 -14.73 2.29 10.07
N PRO A 46 -15.06 3.52 10.49
CA PRO A 46 -14.05 4.48 10.93
C PRO A 46 -13.17 3.97 12.07
N ALA A 47 -13.67 3.09 12.93
CA ALA A 47 -12.92 2.49 14.02
C ALA A 47 -11.76 1.60 13.51
N ALA A 48 -11.80 1.12 12.26
CA ALA A 48 -10.72 0.37 11.65
C ALA A 48 -9.46 1.21 11.39
N TYR A 49 -9.55 2.53 11.48
CA TYR A 49 -8.49 3.49 11.14
C TYR A 49 -8.02 4.34 12.33
N THR A 50 -8.31 3.93 13.54
CA THR A 50 -7.87 4.63 14.76
C THR A 50 -6.36 4.56 14.98
N GLY A 51 -5.68 3.70 14.25
CA GLY A 51 -4.24 3.55 14.29
C GLY A 51 -3.75 2.45 15.23
N PHE A 52 -2.51 2.05 15.02
CA PHE A 52 -1.85 1.06 15.86
C PHE A 52 -1.07 1.75 16.97
N SER A 53 -1.24 1.28 18.21
CA SER A 53 -0.46 1.82 19.32
C SER A 53 1.05 1.61 19.14
N THR A 54 1.43 0.59 18.38
CA THR A 54 2.83 0.26 18.05
C THR A 54 3.46 1.20 17.03
N ASP A 55 2.71 2.15 16.47
CA ASP A 55 3.25 3.22 15.62
C ASP A 55 3.87 4.37 16.43
N ARG A 56 3.56 4.47 17.71
CA ARG A 56 3.98 5.59 18.54
C ARG A 56 5.50 5.66 18.66
N GLY A 57 6.05 6.85 18.40
CA GLY A 57 7.48 7.12 18.55
C GLY A 57 8.38 6.46 17.51
N VAL A 58 7.83 5.80 16.50
CA VAL A 58 8.59 5.16 15.44
C VAL A 58 8.61 6.06 14.20
N LYS A 59 9.80 6.35 13.68
CA LYS A 59 9.96 7.03 12.40
C LYS A 59 9.88 5.99 11.28
N THR A 60 8.95 6.18 10.36
CA THR A 60 8.85 5.33 9.18
C THR A 60 9.94 5.67 8.16
N ARG A 61 10.41 4.64 7.46
CA ARG A 61 11.27 4.81 6.28
C ARG A 61 10.43 5.33 5.11
N LYS A 62 10.94 6.31 4.37
CA LYS A 62 10.30 6.79 3.14
C LYS A 62 10.23 5.68 2.10
N SER A 63 9.09 5.57 1.40
CA SER A 63 8.93 4.65 0.28
C SER A 63 9.91 4.97 -0.84
N GLY A 64 10.56 3.96 -1.40
CA GLY A 64 11.42 4.12 -2.58
C GLY A 64 10.67 4.66 -3.80
N TYR A 65 9.40 4.27 -3.98
CA TYR A 65 8.55 4.81 -5.04
C TYR A 65 8.22 6.28 -4.82
N THR A 66 7.95 6.69 -3.60
CA THR A 66 7.72 8.11 -3.27
C THR A 66 8.97 8.94 -3.51
N GLN A 67 10.14 8.44 -3.16
CA GLN A 67 11.41 9.13 -3.44
C GLN A 67 11.67 9.26 -4.94
N ALA A 68 11.45 8.19 -5.71
CA ALA A 68 11.60 8.18 -7.16
C ALA A 68 10.61 9.16 -7.83
N TRP A 69 9.38 9.20 -7.37
CA TRP A 69 8.38 10.15 -7.86
C TRP A 69 8.81 11.59 -7.62
N LYS A 70 9.21 11.92 -6.39
CA LYS A 70 9.65 13.29 -6.03
C LYS A 70 10.87 13.76 -6.82
N ARG A 71 11.78 12.86 -7.17
CA ARG A 71 12.92 13.21 -8.02
C ARG A 71 12.48 13.56 -9.44
N ARG A 72 11.49 12.85 -9.98
CA ARG A 72 10.99 13.04 -11.34
C ARG A 72 10.00 14.19 -11.44
N PHE A 73 9.11 14.33 -10.48
CA PHE A 73 8.02 15.30 -10.44
C PHE A 73 7.94 15.98 -9.08
N PRO A 74 8.90 16.85 -8.73
CA PRO A 74 8.95 17.47 -7.41
C PRO A 74 7.74 18.35 -7.09
N ASN A 75 7.03 18.85 -8.10
CA ASN A 75 5.89 19.76 -7.96
C ASN A 75 4.53 19.05 -8.08
N ALA A 76 4.47 17.78 -8.45
CA ALA A 76 3.24 17.03 -8.58
C ALA A 76 2.88 16.35 -7.24
N LEU A 77 2.26 17.10 -6.34
CA LEU A 77 1.94 16.67 -4.98
C LEU A 77 0.54 16.07 -4.85
N SER A 78 -0.49 16.74 -5.37
CA SER A 78 -1.88 16.27 -5.35
C SER A 78 -2.11 15.14 -6.35
N LEU A 79 -3.23 14.44 -6.20
CA LEU A 79 -3.64 13.40 -7.15
C LEU A 79 -3.92 14.00 -8.53
N GLU A 80 -4.53 15.16 -8.56
CA GLU A 80 -4.83 15.93 -9.78
C GLU A 80 -3.55 16.37 -10.51
N GLU A 81 -2.56 16.84 -9.77
CA GLU A 81 -1.25 17.22 -10.32
C GLU A 81 -0.51 16.01 -10.89
N LYS A 82 -0.65 14.84 -10.25
CA LYS A 82 -0.11 13.59 -10.76
C LYS A 82 -0.78 13.14 -12.05
N ALA A 83 -2.10 13.33 -12.15
CA ALA A 83 -2.86 13.08 -13.38
C ALA A 83 -2.38 14.00 -14.51
N ALA A 84 -2.20 15.28 -14.24
CA ALA A 84 -1.69 16.24 -15.22
C ALA A 84 -0.27 15.89 -15.68
N ALA A 85 0.61 15.46 -14.75
CA ALA A 85 2.00 15.13 -15.06
C ALA A 85 2.14 13.85 -15.91
N THR A 86 1.22 12.91 -15.79
CA THR A 86 1.32 11.59 -16.44
C THR A 86 0.34 11.40 -17.61
N GLY A 87 -0.77 12.11 -17.61
CA GLY A 87 -1.88 11.85 -18.53
C GLY A 87 -2.77 10.67 -18.14
N VAL A 88 -2.52 10.07 -16.97
CA VAL A 88 -3.41 9.03 -16.41
C VAL A 88 -4.62 9.72 -15.79
N PRO A 89 -5.86 9.33 -16.16
CA PRO A 89 -7.06 9.94 -15.59
C PRO A 89 -7.07 9.83 -14.07
N VAL A 90 -7.42 10.92 -13.39
CA VAL A 90 -7.35 11.02 -11.92
C VAL A 90 -8.19 9.95 -11.21
N ARG A 91 -9.26 9.46 -11.83
CA ARG A 91 -10.09 8.39 -11.23
C ARG A 91 -9.32 7.12 -10.92
N PHE A 92 -8.37 6.73 -11.75
CA PHE A 92 -7.51 5.57 -11.51
C PHE A 92 -6.49 5.82 -10.39
N ILE A 93 -5.92 7.01 -10.38
CA ILE A 93 -4.98 7.44 -9.34
C ILE A 93 -5.67 7.50 -7.98
N ARG A 94 -6.87 8.06 -7.94
CA ARG A 94 -7.69 8.16 -6.71
C ARG A 94 -8.08 6.78 -6.21
N GLU A 95 -8.46 5.87 -7.08
CA GLU A 95 -8.80 4.50 -6.67
C GLU A 95 -7.59 3.77 -6.08
N SER A 96 -6.41 3.89 -6.68
CA SER A 96 -5.17 3.34 -6.12
C SER A 96 -4.86 3.93 -4.74
N PHE A 97 -5.00 5.24 -4.60
CA PHE A 97 -4.83 5.93 -3.31
C PHE A 97 -5.80 5.42 -2.26
N ASN A 98 -7.08 5.32 -2.58
CA ASN A 98 -8.11 4.84 -1.67
C ASN A 98 -7.87 3.37 -1.26
N ARG A 99 -7.48 2.52 -2.19
CA ARG A 99 -7.08 1.13 -1.90
C ARG A 99 -5.87 1.08 -0.95
N GLY A 100 -4.91 1.98 -1.13
CA GLY A 100 -3.76 2.10 -0.24
C GLY A 100 -4.17 2.53 1.17
N MET A 101 -5.04 3.53 1.26
CA MET A 101 -5.57 3.98 2.54
C MET A 101 -6.36 2.88 3.27
N ALA A 102 -7.18 2.11 2.54
CA ALA A 102 -7.92 0.98 3.11
C ALA A 102 -6.99 -0.16 3.54
N ALA A 103 -5.94 -0.44 2.77
CA ALA A 103 -4.98 -1.48 3.09
C ALA A 103 -4.12 -1.17 4.32
N TRP A 104 -3.97 0.12 4.69
CA TRP A 104 -3.20 0.54 5.86
C TRP A 104 -3.65 -0.14 7.16
N ARG A 105 -4.97 -0.33 7.35
CA ARG A 105 -5.52 -1.05 8.52
C ARG A 105 -5.13 -2.52 8.59
N THR A 106 -4.79 -3.13 7.45
CA THR A 106 -4.41 -4.55 7.37
C THR A 106 -2.93 -4.79 7.62
N GLY A 107 -2.17 -3.74 7.83
CA GLY A 107 -0.75 -3.76 8.08
C GLY A 107 -0.01 -2.70 7.26
N HIS A 108 0.96 -2.07 7.89
CA HIS A 108 1.82 -1.05 7.30
C HIS A 108 3.15 -1.00 8.06
N ARG A 109 4.14 -0.30 7.51
CA ARG A 109 5.39 -0.07 8.24
C ARG A 109 5.12 0.72 9.52
N PRO A 110 5.71 0.35 10.66
CA PRO A 110 5.56 1.11 11.89
C PRO A 110 5.85 2.61 11.69
N GLY A 111 4.96 3.46 12.17
CA GLY A 111 5.06 4.92 12.03
C GLY A 111 4.55 5.49 10.71
N ALA A 112 4.17 4.68 9.72
CA ALA A 112 3.58 5.18 8.47
C ALA A 112 2.15 5.65 8.69
N THR A 113 1.83 6.84 8.19
CA THR A 113 0.46 7.35 8.19
C THR A 113 -0.37 6.69 7.08
N GLN A 114 -1.68 6.73 7.23
CA GLN A 114 -2.62 6.23 6.23
C GLN A 114 -2.40 6.91 4.87
N GLN A 115 -2.21 8.22 4.86
CA GLN A 115 -1.96 9.00 3.65
C GLN A 115 -0.63 8.65 3.00
N GLN A 116 0.43 8.51 3.77
CA GLN A 116 1.74 8.06 3.25
C GLN A 116 1.63 6.70 2.57
N TRP A 117 0.84 5.79 3.14
CA TRP A 117 0.60 4.46 2.56
C TRP A 117 -0.17 4.54 1.24
N GLY A 118 -1.20 5.39 1.19
CA GLY A 118 -1.97 5.68 -0.03
C GLY A 118 -1.10 6.26 -1.15
N TYR A 119 -0.31 7.28 -0.84
CA TYR A 119 0.61 7.89 -1.81
C TYR A 119 1.69 6.93 -2.29
N ALA A 120 2.28 6.13 -1.40
CA ALA A 120 3.28 5.13 -1.79
C ALA A 120 2.71 4.13 -2.80
N ARG A 121 1.49 3.68 -2.60
CA ARG A 121 0.79 2.80 -3.54
C ARG A 121 0.54 3.47 -4.89
N THR A 122 0.09 4.72 -4.86
CA THR A 122 -0.13 5.53 -6.07
C THR A 122 1.16 5.71 -6.88
N HIS A 123 2.25 6.03 -6.21
CA HIS A 123 3.56 6.16 -6.86
C HIS A 123 4.04 4.83 -7.46
N SER A 124 3.80 3.72 -6.75
CA SER A 124 4.09 2.39 -7.28
C SER A 124 3.27 2.07 -8.53
N LEU A 125 1.99 2.45 -8.57
CA LEU A 125 1.18 2.31 -9.79
C LEU A 125 1.78 3.11 -10.95
N LEU A 126 2.01 4.41 -10.75
CA LEU A 126 2.43 5.31 -11.82
C LEU A 126 3.84 5.05 -12.35
N LEU A 127 4.74 4.54 -11.50
CA LEU A 127 6.11 4.21 -11.88
C LEU A 127 6.30 2.74 -12.30
N CYS A 128 5.22 2.03 -12.57
CA CYS A 128 5.26 0.61 -12.92
C CYS A 128 5.96 -0.26 -11.87
N GLY A 129 5.71 0.04 -10.61
CA GLY A 129 6.21 -0.75 -9.50
C GLY A 129 5.37 -2.00 -9.24
N LYS A 130 5.56 -2.57 -8.06
CA LYS A 130 4.93 -3.83 -7.68
C LYS A 130 3.41 -3.81 -7.77
N THR A 131 2.75 -2.72 -7.34
CA THR A 131 1.28 -2.66 -7.34
C THR A 131 0.71 -2.59 -8.75
N ALA A 132 1.37 -1.90 -9.68
CA ALA A 132 0.97 -1.85 -11.09
C ALA A 132 0.94 -3.25 -11.73
N ARG A 133 1.79 -4.14 -11.26
CA ARG A 133 1.94 -5.52 -11.78
C ARG A 133 1.15 -6.56 -10.98
N SER A 134 0.51 -6.17 -9.89
CA SER A 134 -0.23 -7.07 -9.00
C SER A 134 -1.58 -6.48 -8.59
N THR A 135 -1.66 -5.83 -7.44
CA THR A 135 -2.91 -5.41 -6.81
C THR A 135 -3.65 -4.27 -7.53
N ASP A 136 -2.98 -3.47 -8.35
CA ASP A 136 -3.55 -2.41 -9.18
C ASP A 136 -3.42 -2.70 -10.69
N SER A 137 -3.12 -3.94 -11.05
CA SER A 137 -3.00 -4.34 -12.47
C SER A 137 -4.30 -4.16 -13.25
N ASP A 138 -5.44 -4.29 -12.59
CA ASP A 138 -6.76 -4.00 -13.15
C ASP A 138 -6.91 -2.52 -13.52
N LEU A 139 -6.50 -1.61 -12.63
CA LEU A 139 -6.53 -0.16 -12.87
C LEU A 139 -5.62 0.22 -14.05
N ARG A 140 -4.41 -0.33 -14.07
CA ARG A 140 -3.46 -0.11 -15.16
C ARG A 140 -4.04 -0.58 -16.50
N ARG A 141 -4.56 -1.79 -16.57
CA ARG A 141 -5.14 -2.34 -17.80
C ARG A 141 -6.34 -1.53 -18.29
N GLU A 142 -7.23 -1.15 -17.39
CA GLU A 142 -8.38 -0.32 -17.75
C GLU A 142 -7.96 1.07 -18.22
N ALA A 143 -7.01 1.69 -17.55
CA ALA A 143 -6.47 2.99 -17.97
C ALA A 143 -5.86 2.93 -19.37
N ILE A 144 -5.05 1.91 -19.66
CA ILE A 144 -4.46 1.68 -20.98
C ILE A 144 -5.55 1.47 -22.05
N ALA A 145 -6.59 0.71 -21.72
CA ALA A 145 -7.66 0.39 -22.67
C ALA A 145 -8.58 1.60 -22.97
N THR A 146 -8.75 2.51 -22.03
CA THR A 146 -9.75 3.59 -22.11
C THR A 146 -9.16 4.98 -22.30
N SER A 147 -7.86 5.17 -22.13
CA SER A 147 -7.21 6.47 -22.22
C SER A 147 -5.93 6.39 -23.04
N PRO A 148 -5.89 7.05 -24.23
CA PRO A 148 -4.67 7.13 -25.04
C PRO A 148 -3.50 7.78 -24.31
N SER A 149 -3.74 8.79 -23.48
CA SER A 149 -2.70 9.46 -22.69
C SER A 149 -2.14 8.54 -21.60
N ALA A 150 -2.99 7.74 -20.95
CA ALA A 150 -2.55 6.73 -20.00
C ALA A 150 -1.72 5.64 -20.69
N LYS A 151 -2.15 5.16 -21.86
CA LYS A 151 -1.38 4.18 -22.64
C LYS A 151 0.01 4.72 -22.96
N LYS A 152 0.10 5.97 -23.41
CA LYS A 152 1.38 6.64 -23.68
C LYS A 152 2.26 6.72 -22.44
N TRP A 153 1.68 7.07 -21.29
CA TRP A 153 2.42 7.12 -20.02
C TRP A 153 2.96 5.73 -19.65
N PHE A 154 2.11 4.72 -19.61
CA PHE A 154 2.54 3.38 -19.22
C PHE A 154 3.53 2.76 -20.20
N ALA A 155 3.46 3.07 -21.47
CA ALA A 155 4.50 2.71 -22.44
C ALA A 155 5.85 3.35 -22.08
N SER A 156 5.85 4.62 -21.65
CA SER A 156 7.07 5.36 -21.29
C SER A 156 7.80 4.82 -20.04
N VAL A 157 7.11 4.04 -19.22
CA VAL A 157 7.66 3.40 -18.01
C VAL A 157 7.71 1.87 -18.13
N ASP A 158 7.67 1.34 -19.35
CA ASP A 158 7.71 -0.11 -19.65
C ASP A 158 6.62 -0.93 -18.95
N CYS A 159 5.40 -0.44 -18.98
CA CYS A 159 4.28 -0.99 -18.21
C CYS A 159 3.06 -1.37 -19.07
N LEU A 160 3.26 -1.67 -20.32
CA LEU A 160 2.20 -2.18 -21.21
C LEU A 160 1.93 -3.66 -21.01
#